data_9844291280475fc86f6aab5079b72407
#
_entry.id   9844291280475fc86f6aab5079b72407
#
_cell.length_a   1.000
_cell.length_b   1.000
_cell.length_c   1.000
_cell.angle_alpha   90.00
_cell.angle_beta   90.00
_cell.angle_gamma   90.00
#
_symmetry.space_group_name_H-M   'P 1'
#
loop_
_entity.id
_entity.type
_entity.pdbx_description
1 polymer ?
#
loop_
_entity_poly.entity_id
_entity_poly.type
_entity_poly.pdbx_seq_one_letter_code
_entity_poly.pdbx_strand_id
1 'polypeptide(L)'
;MDNKEALRIYDELARPPKEALRQITGGKLNGKTDINPQWRYRAMTEKFGMVGIGWKYTIMNLWNAPGAGGEVLAFAQVAVFIKEGDQWSEPIVGIGGSKLVTLEKGQPVSNDEGYKMAVTDAFSTALKMIGVAADIYAGRWDGTKYRDEPPETASKAPLKAPAARPEPPKAKKGGETTPEENARLNELCSACYANGKRVFSPQEIKNFLTYREEKYTAAELITFIENALRNRRADAPELAQFKEDIPWEEPAGPDQQEIVF
;
A
#
# COMPACT_ATOMS: atom_id res chain seq x y z
N MET A 1 -19.52 -4.70 -20.02
CA MET A 1 -18.41 -5.40 -20.75
C MET A 1 -18.48 -6.89 -20.46
N ASP A 2 -18.40 -7.77 -21.47
CA ASP A 2 -18.31 -9.21 -21.26
C ASP A 2 -16.85 -9.67 -21.09
N ASN A 3 -16.64 -10.92 -20.61
CA ASN A 3 -15.31 -11.45 -20.35
C ASN A 3 -14.44 -11.56 -21.61
N LYS A 4 -15.02 -11.79 -22.78
CA LYS A 4 -14.29 -11.90 -24.04
C LYS A 4 -13.76 -10.54 -24.48
N GLU A 5 -14.56 -9.51 -24.34
CA GLU A 5 -14.16 -8.14 -24.62
C GLU A 5 -13.10 -7.66 -23.61
N ALA A 6 -13.26 -7.99 -22.33
CA ALA A 6 -12.28 -7.65 -21.29
C ALA A 6 -10.90 -8.28 -21.59
N LEU A 7 -10.85 -9.54 -21.98
CA LEU A 7 -9.60 -10.21 -22.38
C LEU A 7 -9.00 -9.61 -23.64
N ARG A 8 -9.82 -9.25 -24.63
CA ARG A 8 -9.34 -8.58 -25.84
C ARG A 8 -8.63 -7.25 -25.50
N ILE A 9 -9.23 -6.45 -24.62
CA ILE A 9 -8.64 -5.20 -24.18
C ILE A 9 -7.32 -5.44 -23.45
N TYR A 10 -7.30 -6.42 -22.54
CA TYR A 10 -6.10 -6.79 -21.79
C TYR A 10 -4.95 -7.19 -22.73
N ASP A 11 -5.22 -8.03 -23.74
CA ASP A 11 -4.22 -8.52 -24.69
C ASP A 11 -3.72 -7.40 -25.62
N GLU A 12 -4.59 -6.49 -26.05
CA GLU A 12 -4.21 -5.32 -26.86
C GLU A 12 -3.25 -4.38 -26.11
N LEU A 13 -3.41 -4.23 -24.80
CA LEU A 13 -2.55 -3.40 -23.95
C LEU A 13 -1.27 -4.10 -23.48
N ALA A 14 -1.17 -5.43 -23.66
CA ALA A 14 -0.14 -6.25 -23.06
C ALA A 14 1.27 -6.00 -23.64
N ARG A 15 1.37 -5.59 -24.91
CA ARG A 15 2.62 -5.53 -25.70
C ARG A 15 3.03 -4.09 -26.03
N PRO A 16 3.85 -3.42 -25.20
CA PRO A 16 4.47 -2.15 -25.60
C PRO A 16 5.29 -2.31 -26.89
N PRO A 17 5.27 -1.32 -27.78
CA PRO A 17 6.16 -1.32 -28.94
C PRO A 17 7.62 -1.19 -28.49
N LYS A 18 8.56 -1.69 -29.30
CA LYS A 18 9.99 -1.71 -28.95
C LYS A 18 10.55 -0.34 -28.59
N GLU A 19 10.05 0.70 -29.23
CA GLU A 19 10.45 2.09 -29.04
C GLU A 19 10.07 2.62 -27.64
N ALA A 20 9.08 1.99 -27.00
CA ALA A 20 8.69 2.30 -25.63
C ALA A 20 9.50 1.53 -24.57
N LEU A 21 10.37 0.62 -25.01
CA LEU A 21 11.16 -0.24 -24.13
C LEU A 21 12.62 0.20 -24.10
N ARG A 22 13.16 0.26 -22.89
CA ARG A 22 14.58 0.60 -22.67
C ARG A 22 15.18 -0.40 -21.67
N GLN A 23 16.34 -0.94 -22.01
CA GLN A 23 17.08 -1.77 -21.07
C GLN A 23 17.73 -0.90 -19.99
N ILE A 24 17.55 -1.26 -18.73
CA ILE A 24 18.18 -0.57 -17.61
C ILE A 24 19.64 -1.05 -17.51
N THR A 25 20.56 -0.07 -17.62
CA THR A 25 21.99 -0.32 -17.49
C THR A 25 22.47 0.21 -16.15
N GLY A 26 22.75 -0.69 -15.21
CA GLY A 26 23.33 -0.37 -13.89
C GLY A 26 22.33 -0.46 -12.73
N GLY A 27 22.86 -0.39 -11.52
CA GLY A 27 22.10 -0.48 -10.27
C GLY A 27 21.44 -1.86 -10.03
N LYS A 28 20.51 -1.90 -9.08
CA LYS A 28 19.80 -3.14 -8.67
C LYS A 28 18.87 -3.70 -9.75
N LEU A 29 18.51 -2.89 -10.73
CA LEU A 29 17.59 -3.26 -11.83
C LEU A 29 18.32 -3.52 -13.14
N ASN A 30 19.65 -3.63 -13.12
CA ASN A 30 20.46 -3.89 -14.32
C ASN A 30 19.92 -5.13 -15.08
N GLY A 31 19.78 -4.99 -16.40
CA GLY A 31 19.27 -6.04 -17.27
C GLY A 31 17.73 -6.15 -17.32
N LYS A 32 17.00 -5.42 -16.47
CA LYS A 32 15.53 -5.32 -16.57
C LYS A 32 15.12 -4.31 -17.64
N THR A 33 13.89 -4.44 -18.10
CA THR A 33 13.30 -3.55 -19.10
C THR A 33 12.48 -2.47 -18.42
N ASP A 34 12.80 -1.22 -18.68
CA ASP A 34 12.01 -0.05 -18.34
C ASP A 34 11.01 0.23 -19.45
N ILE A 35 9.84 0.73 -19.08
CA ILE A 35 8.76 1.08 -20.01
C ILE A 35 8.56 2.59 -19.91
N ASN A 36 8.71 3.28 -21.03
CA ASN A 36 8.50 4.72 -21.11
C ASN A 36 7.11 5.08 -20.50
N PRO A 37 7.05 5.91 -19.46
CA PRO A 37 5.79 6.30 -18.83
C PRO A 37 4.82 6.97 -19.81
N GLN A 38 5.34 7.74 -20.77
CA GLN A 38 4.52 8.44 -21.76
C GLN A 38 3.77 7.46 -22.69
N TRP A 39 4.36 6.29 -22.97
CA TRP A 39 3.66 5.24 -23.71
C TRP A 39 2.41 4.75 -22.97
N ARG A 40 2.46 4.61 -21.65
CA ARG A 40 1.29 4.19 -20.86
C ARG A 40 0.12 5.15 -21.00
N TYR A 41 0.38 6.46 -20.94
CA TYR A 41 -0.65 7.48 -21.15
C TYR A 41 -1.22 7.41 -22.58
N ARG A 42 -0.36 7.20 -23.57
CA ARG A 42 -0.76 7.04 -24.97
C ARG A 42 -1.63 5.81 -25.15
N ALA A 43 -1.22 4.65 -24.63
CA ALA A 43 -1.98 3.39 -24.71
C ALA A 43 -3.37 3.53 -24.10
N MET A 44 -3.46 4.17 -22.94
CA MET A 44 -4.74 4.46 -22.30
C MET A 44 -5.61 5.39 -23.16
N THR A 45 -5.01 6.40 -23.75
CA THR A 45 -5.74 7.36 -24.60
C THR A 45 -6.19 6.73 -25.92
N GLU A 46 -5.34 5.92 -26.54
CA GLU A 46 -5.70 5.18 -27.78
C GLU A 46 -6.84 4.18 -27.53
N LYS A 47 -6.86 3.55 -26.35
CA LYS A 47 -7.87 2.53 -26.03
C LYS A 47 -9.17 3.11 -25.50
N PHE A 48 -9.11 4.08 -24.61
CA PHE A 48 -10.25 4.58 -23.84
C PHE A 48 -10.66 6.01 -24.16
N GLY A 49 -9.88 6.71 -24.98
CA GLY A 49 -10.12 8.13 -25.28
C GLY A 49 -9.26 9.05 -24.39
N MET A 50 -9.50 10.36 -24.50
CA MET A 50 -8.71 11.39 -23.80
C MET A 50 -8.87 11.28 -22.29
N VAL A 51 -7.79 11.55 -21.55
CA VAL A 51 -7.80 11.66 -20.08
C VAL A 51 -8.81 12.70 -19.62
N GLY A 52 -9.59 12.39 -18.61
CA GLY A 52 -10.70 13.19 -18.10
C GLY A 52 -12.05 12.93 -18.82
N ILE A 53 -12.03 12.31 -20.00
CA ILE A 53 -13.22 11.99 -20.80
C ILE A 53 -13.45 10.48 -20.85
N GLY A 54 -12.49 9.70 -21.35
CA GLY A 54 -12.59 8.25 -21.49
C GLY A 54 -11.90 7.48 -20.37
N TRP A 55 -10.93 8.08 -19.72
CA TRP A 55 -10.28 7.59 -18.51
C TRP A 55 -9.81 8.75 -17.65
N LYS A 56 -9.60 8.52 -16.37
CA LYS A 56 -9.06 9.50 -15.42
C LYS A 56 -8.34 8.79 -14.29
N TYR A 57 -7.56 9.53 -13.52
CA TYR A 57 -7.04 9.04 -12.25
C TYR A 57 -7.13 10.10 -11.16
N THR A 58 -7.13 9.67 -9.93
CA THR A 58 -7.12 10.53 -8.73
C THR A 58 -6.01 10.06 -7.81
N ILE A 59 -5.25 11.00 -7.27
CA ILE A 59 -4.31 10.73 -6.18
C ILE A 59 -5.15 10.64 -4.90
N MET A 60 -5.25 9.43 -4.35
CA MET A 60 -6.04 9.14 -3.16
C MET A 60 -5.28 9.52 -1.89
N ASN A 61 -3.98 9.22 -1.85
CA ASN A 61 -3.14 9.48 -0.70
C ASN A 61 -1.67 9.67 -1.11
N LEU A 62 -0.97 10.53 -0.38
CA LEU A 62 0.47 10.72 -0.43
C LEU A 62 1.00 10.68 1.00
N TRP A 63 1.99 9.85 1.26
CA TRP A 63 2.60 9.78 2.59
C TRP A 63 4.09 9.46 2.48
N ASN A 64 4.79 9.66 3.57
CA ASN A 64 6.17 9.22 3.68
C ASN A 64 6.34 8.24 4.85
N ALA A 65 7.43 7.48 4.81
CA ALA A 65 7.82 6.57 5.87
C ALA A 65 9.34 6.60 6.04
N PRO A 66 9.84 6.41 7.27
CA PRO A 66 11.26 6.25 7.48
C PRO A 66 11.76 4.98 6.80
N GLY A 67 12.89 5.09 6.10
CA GLY A 67 13.66 3.99 5.54
C GLY A 67 14.82 3.60 6.42
N ALA A 68 15.61 2.63 5.98
CA ALA A 68 16.81 2.20 6.69
C ALA A 68 17.89 3.29 6.64
N GLY A 69 18.66 3.44 7.75
CA GLY A 69 19.84 4.30 7.79
C GLY A 69 19.58 5.80 7.70
N GLY A 70 18.34 6.26 7.89
CA GLY A 70 17.98 7.68 7.78
C GLY A 70 17.43 8.08 6.41
N GLU A 71 17.20 7.14 5.51
CA GLU A 71 16.43 7.38 4.28
C GLU A 71 14.98 7.74 4.62
N VAL A 72 14.32 8.44 3.71
CA VAL A 72 12.88 8.67 3.75
C VAL A 72 12.28 8.20 2.43
N LEU A 73 11.22 7.40 2.52
CA LEU A 73 10.49 6.87 1.38
C LEU A 73 9.22 7.66 1.18
N ALA A 74 8.92 8.04 -0.06
CA ALA A 74 7.64 8.60 -0.48
C ALA A 74 6.77 7.48 -1.04
N PHE A 75 5.49 7.49 -0.70
CA PHE A 75 4.48 6.59 -1.24
C PHE A 75 3.30 7.36 -1.81
N ALA A 76 2.68 6.79 -2.80
CA ALA A 76 1.45 7.29 -3.39
C ALA A 76 0.44 6.15 -3.56
N GLN A 77 -0.82 6.48 -3.36
CA GLN A 77 -1.95 5.65 -3.74
C GLN A 77 -2.76 6.40 -4.80
N VAL A 78 -2.99 5.77 -5.93
CA VAL A 78 -3.82 6.31 -7.00
C VAL A 78 -4.99 5.39 -7.29
N ALA A 79 -6.09 5.96 -7.76
CA ALA A 79 -7.22 5.24 -8.33
C ALA A 79 -7.37 5.64 -9.78
N VAL A 80 -7.39 4.66 -10.69
CA VAL A 80 -7.67 4.85 -12.12
C VAL A 80 -9.11 4.46 -12.38
N PHE A 81 -9.78 5.20 -13.23
CA PHE A 81 -11.15 4.97 -13.65
C PHE A 81 -11.24 4.95 -15.17
N ILE A 82 -12.01 4.02 -15.71
CA ILE A 82 -12.29 3.87 -17.12
C ILE A 82 -13.76 4.14 -17.35
N LYS A 83 -14.11 4.84 -18.42
CA LYS A 83 -15.49 5.10 -18.80
C LYS A 83 -15.99 4.04 -19.77
N GLU A 84 -17.14 3.45 -19.47
CA GLU A 84 -17.86 2.53 -20.34
C GLU A 84 -19.29 3.10 -20.57
N GLY A 85 -19.56 3.52 -21.79
CA GLY A 85 -20.77 4.31 -22.07
C GLY A 85 -20.77 5.62 -21.26
N ASP A 86 -21.80 5.82 -20.45
CA ASP A 86 -21.93 6.99 -19.57
C ASP A 86 -21.49 6.73 -18.12
N GLN A 87 -21.04 5.53 -17.80
CA GLN A 87 -20.65 5.14 -16.44
C GLN A 87 -19.14 5.04 -16.28
N TRP A 88 -18.67 5.42 -15.10
CA TRP A 88 -17.29 5.20 -14.69
C TRP A 88 -17.17 3.84 -13.99
N SER A 89 -16.03 3.16 -14.22
CA SER A 89 -15.70 1.94 -13.51
C SER A 89 -15.53 2.19 -12.01
N GLU A 90 -15.54 1.12 -11.23
CA GLU A 90 -14.98 1.13 -9.89
C GLU A 90 -13.48 1.50 -9.91
N PRO A 91 -12.93 2.02 -8.80
CA PRO A 91 -11.54 2.44 -8.73
C PRO A 91 -10.58 1.27 -8.91
N ILE A 92 -9.65 1.38 -9.86
CA ILE A 92 -8.52 0.47 -10.03
C ILE A 92 -7.36 1.05 -9.24
N VAL A 93 -7.09 0.50 -8.06
CA VAL A 93 -6.16 1.09 -7.09
C VAL A 93 -4.74 0.57 -7.29
N GLY A 94 -3.78 1.49 -7.35
CA GLY A 94 -2.35 1.17 -7.35
C GLY A 94 -1.62 1.88 -6.23
N ILE A 95 -0.60 1.23 -5.68
CA ILE A 95 0.34 1.81 -4.71
C ILE A 95 1.73 1.77 -5.33
N GLY A 96 2.44 2.88 -5.19
CA GLY A 96 3.82 3.01 -5.66
C GLY A 96 4.68 3.75 -4.68
N GLY A 97 5.99 3.62 -4.82
CA GLY A 97 6.94 4.22 -3.92
C GLY A 97 8.21 4.72 -4.59
N SER A 98 8.85 5.66 -3.95
CA SER A 98 10.15 6.20 -4.35
C SER A 98 10.94 6.65 -3.14
N LYS A 99 12.19 7.05 -3.35
CA LYS A 99 13.02 7.66 -2.31
C LYS A 99 12.85 9.18 -2.32
N LEU A 100 12.49 9.75 -1.18
CA LEU A 100 12.39 11.19 -0.95
C LEU A 100 13.71 11.74 -0.38
N VAL A 101 14.35 10.99 0.51
CA VAL A 101 15.70 11.28 1.01
C VAL A 101 16.55 10.03 0.85
N THR A 102 17.72 10.19 0.24
CA THR A 102 18.73 9.15 0.09
C THR A 102 19.99 9.54 0.89
N LEU A 103 20.84 8.57 1.12
CA LEU A 103 22.17 8.83 1.68
C LEU A 103 23.21 8.71 0.57
N GLU A 104 23.90 9.80 0.28
CA GLU A 104 25.07 9.83 -0.62
C GLU A 104 26.32 10.12 0.20
N LYS A 105 27.27 9.19 0.18
CA LYS A 105 28.51 9.28 0.98
C LYS A 105 28.25 9.57 2.49
N GLY A 106 27.12 9.03 3.01
CA GLY A 106 26.73 9.22 4.41
C GLY A 106 26.00 10.55 4.72
N GLN A 107 25.77 11.40 3.72
CA GLN A 107 25.02 12.64 3.87
C GLN A 107 23.60 12.52 3.27
N PRO A 108 22.58 13.06 3.93
CA PRO A 108 21.22 13.05 3.40
C PRO A 108 21.10 13.98 2.18
N VAL A 109 20.54 13.46 1.09
CA VAL A 109 20.25 14.21 -0.13
C VAL A 109 18.75 14.10 -0.42
N SER A 110 18.10 15.25 -0.55
CA SER A 110 16.68 15.32 -0.87
C SER A 110 16.42 15.13 -2.37
N ASN A 111 15.36 14.39 -2.69
CA ASN A 111 14.85 14.22 -4.04
C ASN A 111 13.49 14.93 -4.13
N ASP A 112 13.47 16.08 -4.80
CA ASP A 112 12.25 16.89 -5.02
C ASP A 112 11.23 16.22 -5.95
N GLU A 113 11.67 15.23 -6.74
CA GLU A 113 10.80 14.42 -7.58
C GLU A 113 10.22 13.17 -6.88
N GLY A 114 10.57 12.92 -5.62
CA GLY A 114 10.24 11.68 -4.93
C GLY A 114 8.75 11.35 -4.96
N TYR A 115 7.87 12.31 -4.67
CA TYR A 115 6.42 12.09 -4.76
C TYR A 115 5.93 11.92 -6.19
N LYS A 116 6.47 12.66 -7.15
CA LYS A 116 6.12 12.51 -8.56
C LYS A 116 6.47 11.11 -9.08
N MET A 117 7.63 10.60 -8.69
CA MET A 117 8.05 9.23 -9.01
C MET A 117 7.15 8.19 -8.34
N ALA A 118 6.77 8.39 -7.06
CA ALA A 118 5.85 7.50 -6.36
C ALA A 118 4.46 7.45 -7.03
N VAL A 119 3.93 8.60 -7.46
CA VAL A 119 2.66 8.68 -8.22
C VAL A 119 2.77 7.93 -9.55
N THR A 120 3.87 8.09 -10.28
CA THR A 120 4.10 7.39 -11.56
C THR A 120 4.19 5.89 -11.37
N ASP A 121 4.84 5.42 -10.30
CA ASP A 121 4.91 4.00 -9.95
C ASP A 121 3.55 3.45 -9.51
N ALA A 122 2.80 4.19 -8.69
CA ALA A 122 1.44 3.83 -8.29
C ALA A 122 0.49 3.70 -9.49
N PHE A 123 0.55 4.67 -10.40
CA PHE A 123 -0.20 4.63 -11.66
C PHE A 123 0.17 3.40 -12.50
N SER A 124 1.46 3.12 -12.65
CA SER A 124 1.93 1.92 -13.35
C SER A 124 1.42 0.64 -12.71
N THR A 125 1.33 0.59 -11.38
CA THR A 125 0.81 -0.56 -10.64
C THR A 125 -0.69 -0.76 -10.87
N ALA A 126 -1.49 0.31 -10.90
CA ALA A 126 -2.90 0.24 -11.24
C ALA A 126 -3.11 -0.26 -12.69
N LEU A 127 -2.35 0.26 -13.63
CA LEU A 127 -2.48 -0.08 -15.05
C LEU A 127 -2.13 -1.55 -15.38
N LYS A 128 -1.26 -2.19 -14.59
CA LYS A 128 -0.96 -3.63 -14.74
C LYS A 128 -2.21 -4.50 -14.62
N MET A 129 -3.18 -4.10 -13.79
CA MET A 129 -4.40 -4.87 -13.57
C MET A 129 -5.33 -4.90 -14.79
N ILE A 130 -5.20 -3.93 -15.67
CA ILE A 130 -5.96 -3.87 -16.94
C ILE A 130 -5.12 -4.27 -18.15
N GLY A 131 -3.97 -4.89 -17.92
CA GLY A 131 -3.15 -5.48 -18.97
C GLY A 131 -2.02 -4.60 -19.51
N VAL A 132 -1.91 -3.32 -19.13
CA VAL A 132 -0.88 -2.43 -19.69
C VAL A 132 0.52 -2.97 -19.43
N ALA A 133 1.23 -3.31 -20.52
CA ALA A 133 2.55 -3.92 -20.52
C ALA A 133 2.63 -5.29 -19.83
N ALA A 134 1.53 -6.03 -19.74
CA ALA A 134 1.47 -7.31 -19.05
C ALA A 134 2.54 -8.30 -19.53
N ASP A 135 2.85 -8.36 -20.80
CA ASP A 135 3.85 -9.28 -21.35
C ASP A 135 5.28 -8.99 -20.88
N ILE A 136 5.60 -7.73 -20.55
CA ILE A 136 6.90 -7.39 -19.95
C ILE A 136 6.99 -7.97 -18.54
N TYR A 137 5.93 -7.79 -17.74
CA TYR A 137 5.88 -8.30 -16.36
C TYR A 137 5.75 -9.83 -16.30
N ALA A 138 5.14 -10.44 -17.31
CA ALA A 138 5.08 -11.90 -17.48
C ALA A 138 6.40 -12.52 -17.97
N GLY A 139 7.43 -11.69 -18.25
CA GLY A 139 8.73 -12.17 -18.74
C GLY A 139 8.70 -12.65 -20.19
N ARG A 140 7.71 -12.27 -20.97
CA ARG A 140 7.61 -12.63 -22.40
C ARG A 140 8.53 -11.81 -23.32
N TRP A 141 9.17 -10.78 -22.80
CA TRP A 141 10.16 -9.99 -23.51
C TRP A 141 11.58 -10.43 -23.15
N ASP A 142 12.40 -10.80 -24.14
CA ASP A 142 13.77 -11.30 -23.94
C ASP A 142 14.87 -10.22 -24.07
N GLY A 143 14.46 -8.95 -24.23
CA GLY A 143 15.35 -7.83 -24.48
C GLY A 143 15.40 -7.42 -25.96
N THR A 144 14.96 -8.28 -26.87
CA THR A 144 14.97 -8.06 -28.32
C THR A 144 13.64 -8.32 -29.01
N LYS A 145 12.88 -9.31 -28.53
CA LYS A 145 11.61 -9.75 -29.11
C LYS A 145 10.65 -10.31 -28.05
N TYR A 146 9.36 -10.33 -28.38
CA TYR A 146 8.36 -11.05 -27.62
C TYR A 146 8.42 -12.56 -27.90
N ARG A 147 8.14 -13.36 -26.88
CA ARG A 147 7.95 -14.80 -26.95
C ARG A 147 6.46 -15.08 -26.77
N ASP A 148 5.92 -15.99 -27.55
CA ASP A 148 4.52 -16.38 -27.45
C ASP A 148 4.24 -17.22 -26.20
N GLU A 149 5.28 -17.94 -25.71
CA GLU A 149 5.22 -18.67 -24.44
C GLU A 149 6.08 -17.99 -23.37
N PRO A 150 5.67 -18.02 -22.08
CA PRO A 150 6.53 -17.59 -20.99
C PRO A 150 7.82 -18.43 -21.01
N PRO A 151 8.99 -17.85 -20.65
CA PRO A 151 10.24 -18.60 -20.61
C PRO A 151 10.08 -19.83 -19.72
N GLU A 152 10.48 -21.01 -20.21
CA GLU A 152 10.40 -22.29 -19.47
C GLU A 152 10.99 -22.24 -18.07
N THR A 153 11.93 -21.33 -17.84
CA THR A 153 12.53 -21.05 -16.54
C THR A 153 11.55 -20.40 -15.55
N ALA A 154 10.46 -19.76 -16.02
CA ALA A 154 9.42 -19.25 -15.14
C ALA A 154 8.50 -20.36 -14.61
N SER A 155 8.42 -21.50 -15.31
CA SER A 155 7.64 -22.68 -14.87
C SER A 155 8.46 -23.69 -14.06
N LYS A 156 9.81 -23.61 -14.13
CA LYS A 156 10.73 -24.54 -13.43
C LYS A 156 11.54 -23.90 -12.29
N ALA A 157 11.62 -22.60 -12.20
CA ALA A 157 11.85 -22.03 -10.88
C ALA A 157 10.54 -22.27 -10.12
N PRO A 158 10.53 -23.11 -9.03
CA PRO A 158 9.51 -22.85 -8.03
C PRO A 158 9.65 -21.36 -7.81
N LEU A 159 8.55 -20.59 -7.99
CA LEU A 159 8.50 -19.22 -7.53
C LEU A 159 9.30 -19.29 -6.25
N LYS A 160 10.55 -18.77 -6.25
CA LYS A 160 11.26 -18.58 -5.00
C LYS A 160 10.27 -17.70 -4.28
N ALA A 161 9.48 -18.36 -3.48
CA ALA A 161 8.51 -17.80 -2.61
C ALA A 161 9.23 -16.58 -2.09
N PRO A 162 8.80 -15.36 -2.40
CA PRO A 162 9.54 -14.09 -2.29
C PRO A 162 10.35 -14.27 -1.05
N ALA A 163 11.68 -14.23 -1.18
CA ALA A 163 12.69 -14.81 -0.27
C ALA A 163 12.14 -14.76 1.12
N ALA A 164 11.73 -15.87 1.64
CA ALA A 164 10.62 -16.04 2.57
C ALA A 164 10.68 -14.84 3.49
N ARG A 165 9.75 -13.92 3.33
CA ARG A 165 9.59 -12.75 4.20
C ARG A 165 9.94 -13.33 5.55
N PRO A 166 11.10 -12.96 6.17
CA PRO A 166 11.71 -13.75 7.25
C PRO A 166 10.54 -14.27 8.06
N GLU A 167 10.35 -15.60 8.09
CA GLU A 167 9.06 -16.20 8.56
C GLU A 167 8.72 -15.43 9.79
N PRO A 168 7.57 -14.78 9.88
CA PRO A 168 7.26 -13.96 11.05
C PRO A 168 7.55 -14.89 12.21
N PRO A 169 8.49 -14.53 13.09
CA PRO A 169 9.18 -15.45 14.00
C PRO A 169 8.13 -16.39 14.53
N LYS A 170 8.28 -17.70 14.24
CA LYS A 170 7.26 -18.76 14.41
C LYS A 170 6.42 -18.42 15.61
N ALA A 171 5.15 -18.12 15.41
CA ALA A 171 4.27 -17.51 16.38
C ALA A 171 4.56 -18.13 17.75
N LYS A 172 5.26 -17.41 18.61
CA LYS A 172 5.37 -17.78 19.99
C LYS A 172 3.95 -17.63 20.48
N LYS A 173 3.24 -18.74 20.68
CA LYS A 173 1.96 -18.76 21.39
C LYS A 173 2.06 -17.74 22.49
N GLY A 174 1.14 -16.79 22.55
CA GLY A 174 1.21 -15.66 23.44
C GLY A 174 1.68 -16.08 24.82
N GLY A 175 2.87 -15.59 25.21
CA GLY A 175 3.38 -15.80 26.56
C GLY A 175 2.38 -15.22 27.56
N GLU A 176 2.43 -15.62 28.81
CA GLU A 176 1.59 -15.04 29.86
C GLU A 176 1.75 -13.51 29.84
N THR A 177 0.64 -12.80 29.77
CA THR A 177 0.59 -11.35 29.83
C THR A 177 0.82 -10.93 31.28
N THR A 178 1.78 -10.06 31.53
CA THR A 178 1.98 -9.53 32.90
C THR A 178 0.79 -8.64 33.29
N PRO A 179 0.49 -8.48 34.60
CA PRO A 179 -0.56 -7.58 35.05
C PRO A 179 -0.39 -6.13 34.54
N GLU A 180 0.85 -5.67 34.41
CA GLU A 180 1.19 -4.33 33.89
C GLU A 180 0.89 -4.21 32.40
N GLU A 181 1.26 -5.22 31.60
CA GLU A 181 0.95 -5.26 30.16
C GLU A 181 -0.56 -5.34 29.92
N ASN A 182 -1.29 -6.13 30.73
CA ASN A 182 -2.74 -6.22 30.64
C ASN A 182 -3.41 -4.88 30.96
N ALA A 183 -2.98 -4.21 32.02
CA ALA A 183 -3.46 -2.87 32.37
C ALA A 183 -3.21 -1.86 31.23
N ARG A 184 -2.01 -1.90 30.62
CA ARG A 184 -1.66 -1.04 29.50
C ARG A 184 -2.49 -1.31 28.25
N LEU A 185 -2.74 -2.56 27.91
CA LEU A 185 -3.60 -2.95 26.79
C LEU A 185 -5.04 -2.47 27.00
N ASN A 186 -5.58 -2.64 28.21
CA ASN A 186 -6.91 -2.15 28.56
C ASN A 186 -7.01 -0.62 28.45
N GLU A 187 -6.02 0.11 28.95
CA GLU A 187 -5.94 1.57 28.81
C GLU A 187 -5.97 2.01 27.35
N LEU A 188 -5.12 1.39 26.51
CA LEU A 188 -5.02 1.72 25.08
C LEU A 188 -6.32 1.40 24.31
N CYS A 189 -6.94 0.25 24.59
CA CYS A 189 -8.20 -0.16 23.98
C CYS A 189 -9.38 0.71 24.42
N SER A 190 -9.30 1.32 25.60
CA SER A 190 -10.33 2.21 26.18
C SER A 190 -10.15 3.67 25.72
N ALA A 191 -9.11 3.99 24.96
CA ALA A 191 -8.80 5.34 24.55
C ALA A 191 -9.97 6.01 23.79
N CYS A 192 -10.29 7.23 24.18
CA CYS A 192 -11.34 8.04 23.57
C CYS A 192 -10.76 9.33 22.97
N TYR A 193 -11.46 9.88 21.99
CA TYR A 193 -11.29 11.25 21.52
C TYR A 193 -11.81 12.24 22.58
N ALA A 194 -11.48 13.51 22.44
CA ALA A 194 -11.94 14.57 23.33
C ALA A 194 -13.49 14.68 23.42
N ASN A 195 -14.19 14.28 22.38
CA ASN A 195 -15.66 14.23 22.32
C ASN A 195 -16.27 12.98 22.99
N GLY A 196 -15.48 12.17 23.70
CA GLY A 196 -15.92 10.95 24.38
C GLY A 196 -16.12 9.72 23.46
N LYS A 197 -15.98 9.86 22.15
CA LYS A 197 -16.10 8.73 21.24
C LYS A 197 -14.84 7.84 21.30
N ARG A 198 -15.02 6.51 21.37
CA ARG A 198 -13.90 5.56 21.38
C ARG A 198 -13.08 5.67 20.09
N VAL A 199 -11.75 5.62 20.24
CA VAL A 199 -10.81 5.62 19.08
C VAL A 199 -10.87 4.33 18.31
N PHE A 200 -11.04 3.20 19.00
CA PHE A 200 -11.15 1.87 18.40
C PHE A 200 -12.58 1.35 18.51
N SER A 201 -13.06 0.77 17.42
CA SER A 201 -14.38 0.11 17.38
C SER A 201 -14.34 -1.21 18.16
N PRO A 202 -15.50 -1.74 18.62
CA PRO A 202 -15.56 -3.05 19.27
C PRO A 202 -14.98 -4.18 18.43
N GLN A 203 -15.12 -4.11 17.09
CA GLN A 203 -14.57 -5.12 16.18
C GLN A 203 -13.05 -5.08 16.13
N GLU A 204 -12.45 -3.88 16.15
CA GLU A 204 -10.99 -3.73 16.18
C GLU A 204 -10.41 -4.25 17.49
N ILE A 205 -11.06 -3.97 18.62
CA ILE A 205 -10.65 -4.50 19.93
C ILE A 205 -10.71 -6.03 19.92
N LYS A 206 -11.77 -6.62 19.37
CA LYS A 206 -11.86 -8.08 19.21
C LYS A 206 -10.74 -8.64 18.33
N ASN A 207 -10.35 -7.95 17.27
CA ASN A 207 -9.22 -8.33 16.44
C ASN A 207 -7.89 -8.26 17.21
N PHE A 208 -7.70 -7.28 18.10
CA PHE A 208 -6.52 -7.18 18.95
C PHE A 208 -6.41 -8.37 19.91
N LEU A 209 -7.53 -8.82 20.49
CA LEU A 209 -7.57 -10.05 21.32
C LEU A 209 -7.11 -11.27 20.50
N THR A 210 -7.66 -11.47 19.31
CA THR A 210 -7.26 -12.57 18.42
C THR A 210 -5.78 -12.49 18.05
N TYR A 211 -5.27 -11.29 17.76
CA TYR A 211 -3.86 -11.09 17.44
C TYR A 211 -2.94 -11.38 18.63
N ARG A 212 -3.39 -11.09 19.86
CA ARG A 212 -2.67 -11.43 21.08
C ARG A 212 -2.54 -12.95 21.26
N GLU A 213 -3.61 -13.68 21.00
CA GLU A 213 -3.64 -15.13 21.14
C GLU A 213 -2.83 -15.86 20.07
N GLU A 214 -2.89 -15.39 18.82
CA GLU A 214 -2.38 -16.11 17.65
C GLU A 214 -1.02 -15.62 17.15
N LYS A 215 -0.68 -14.33 17.29
CA LYS A 215 0.37 -13.71 16.48
C LYS A 215 1.41 -12.89 17.23
N TYR A 216 1.03 -12.15 18.28
CA TYR A 216 1.88 -11.15 18.88
C TYR A 216 2.09 -11.39 20.39
N THR A 217 3.28 -11.02 20.90
CA THR A 217 3.48 -10.83 22.33
C THR A 217 2.72 -9.58 22.81
N ALA A 218 2.47 -9.47 24.12
CA ALA A 218 1.80 -8.30 24.69
C ALA A 218 2.55 -6.99 24.35
N ALA A 219 3.88 -6.98 24.46
CA ALA A 219 4.72 -5.82 24.16
C ALA A 219 4.63 -5.39 22.69
N GLU A 220 4.61 -6.35 21.76
CA GLU A 220 4.45 -6.05 20.32
C GLU A 220 3.07 -5.48 20.01
N LEU A 221 2.03 -6.02 20.64
CA LEU A 221 0.67 -5.54 20.46
C LEU A 221 0.48 -4.15 21.09
N ILE A 222 1.04 -3.88 22.26
CA ILE A 222 1.06 -2.53 22.86
C ILE A 222 1.67 -1.53 21.89
N THR A 223 2.86 -1.83 21.35
CA THR A 223 3.53 -0.95 20.38
C THR A 223 2.68 -0.72 19.13
N PHE A 224 2.01 -1.76 18.62
CA PHE A 224 1.12 -1.65 17.47
C PHE A 224 -0.09 -0.72 17.76
N ILE A 225 -0.75 -0.90 18.91
CA ILE A 225 -1.93 -0.10 19.28
C ILE A 225 -1.53 1.35 19.57
N GLU A 226 -0.39 1.60 20.22
CA GLU A 226 0.13 2.95 20.47
C GLU A 226 0.40 3.71 19.17
N ASN A 227 1.00 3.07 18.18
CA ASN A 227 1.21 3.66 16.87
C ASN A 227 -0.12 3.97 16.15
N ALA A 228 -1.08 3.04 16.19
CA ALA A 228 -2.41 3.24 15.63
C ALA A 228 -3.15 4.40 16.31
N LEU A 229 -3.05 4.51 17.64
CA LEU A 229 -3.64 5.60 18.42
C LEU A 229 -3.01 6.96 18.08
N ARG A 230 -1.67 6.99 17.96
CA ARG A 230 -0.94 8.21 17.59
C ARG A 230 -1.35 8.71 16.21
N ASN A 231 -1.43 7.83 15.23
CA ASN A 231 -1.83 8.17 13.87
C ASN A 231 -3.26 8.72 13.83
N ARG A 232 -4.21 8.06 14.50
CA ARG A 232 -5.61 8.50 14.54
C ARG A 232 -5.81 9.84 15.25
N ARG A 233 -4.99 10.15 16.26
CA ARG A 233 -5.00 11.46 16.92
C ARG A 233 -4.38 12.55 16.06
N ALA A 234 -3.38 12.23 15.24
CA ALA A 234 -2.79 13.14 14.28
C ALA A 234 -3.75 13.48 13.14
N ASP A 235 -4.54 12.49 12.67
CA ASP A 235 -5.53 12.66 11.60
C ASP A 235 -6.79 13.44 12.04
N ALA A 236 -6.98 13.67 13.34
CA ALA A 236 -8.12 14.40 13.89
C ALA A 236 -7.68 15.47 14.95
N PRO A 237 -6.86 16.46 14.54
CA PRO A 237 -6.35 17.47 15.48
C PRO A 237 -7.46 18.28 16.15
N GLU A 238 -8.59 18.49 15.48
CA GLU A 238 -9.76 19.22 16.03
C GLU A 238 -10.39 18.48 17.22
N LEU A 239 -10.26 17.16 17.29
CA LEU A 239 -10.77 16.36 18.39
C LEU A 239 -9.80 16.29 19.58
N ALA A 240 -8.56 16.70 19.40
CA ALA A 240 -7.54 16.69 20.45
C ALA A 240 -7.56 17.96 21.31
N GLN A 241 -8.09 19.08 20.80
CA GLN A 241 -8.06 20.39 21.48
C GLN A 241 -9.14 20.59 22.56
N PHE A 242 -10.17 19.72 22.62
CA PHE A 242 -11.29 19.90 23.55
C PHE A 242 -11.08 19.33 24.97
N LYS A 243 -9.87 18.94 25.34
CA LYS A 243 -9.62 18.28 26.63
C LYS A 243 -9.47 19.21 27.85
N GLU A 244 -9.36 20.53 27.66
CA GLU A 244 -9.04 21.44 28.77
C GLU A 244 -10.23 22.15 29.44
N ASP A 245 -11.45 22.11 28.84
CA ASP A 245 -12.55 22.99 29.29
C ASP A 245 -13.87 22.30 29.68
N ILE A 246 -13.95 20.97 29.82
CA ILE A 246 -15.19 20.33 30.27
C ILE A 246 -14.98 19.67 31.63
N PRO A 247 -15.72 20.12 32.68
CA PRO A 247 -15.77 19.39 33.93
C PRO A 247 -16.37 18.00 33.69
N TRP A 248 -15.64 16.98 34.06
CA TRP A 248 -16.05 15.58 33.95
C TRP A 248 -17.22 15.32 34.93
N GLU A 249 -18.41 15.08 34.37
CA GLU A 249 -19.47 14.34 35.06
C GLU A 249 -19.48 12.93 34.47
N GLU A 250 -19.26 11.92 35.32
CA GLU A 250 -19.32 10.49 34.93
C GLU A 250 -20.71 10.17 34.38
N PRO A 251 -20.86 9.74 33.11
CA PRO A 251 -22.10 9.09 32.70
C PRO A 251 -22.12 7.69 33.27
N ALA A 252 -23.10 7.40 34.09
CA ALA A 252 -23.44 6.05 34.50
C ALA A 252 -23.70 5.19 33.26
N GLY A 253 -22.73 4.36 32.89
CA GLY A 253 -22.83 3.43 31.76
C GLY A 253 -22.82 1.99 32.25
N PRO A 254 -23.60 1.11 31.59
CA PRO A 254 -23.63 -0.28 31.94
C PRO A 254 -22.36 -1.00 31.46
N ASP A 255 -21.90 -1.90 32.29
CA ASP A 255 -20.92 -2.97 32.05
C ASP A 255 -19.51 -2.57 31.59
N GLN A 256 -18.71 -2.16 32.57
CA GLN A 256 -17.25 -2.36 32.47
C GLN A 256 -16.95 -3.85 32.69
N GLN A 257 -17.09 -4.66 31.66
CA GLN A 257 -16.40 -5.94 31.64
C GLN A 257 -14.92 -5.66 31.39
N GLU A 258 -14.10 -5.94 32.36
CA GLU A 258 -12.65 -5.92 32.26
C GLU A 258 -12.23 -6.88 31.12
N ILE A 259 -11.56 -6.36 30.12
CA ILE A 259 -11.06 -7.17 29.00
C ILE A 259 -9.76 -7.81 29.49
N VAL A 260 -9.76 -9.14 29.65
CA VAL A 260 -8.56 -9.92 29.97
C VAL A 260 -7.88 -10.31 28.65
N PHE A 261 -6.63 -9.92 28.50
CA PHE A 261 -5.79 -10.23 27.35
C PHE A 261 -4.93 -11.49 27.55
#